data_282e16e744207f52d1bb8f0c2269008b
#
_entry.id   282e16e744207f52d1bb8f0c2269008b
#
_cell.length_a   1.000
_cell.length_b   1.000
_cell.length_c   1.000
_cell.angle_alpha   90.00
_cell.angle_beta   90.00
_cell.angle_gamma   90.00
#
_symmetry.space_group_name_H-M   'P 1'
#
loop_
_entity.id
_entity.type
_entity.pdbx_description
1 polymer ?
#
loop_
_entity_poly.entity_id
_entity_poly.type
_entity_poly.pdbx_seq_one_letter_code
_entity_poly.pdbx_strand_id
1 'polypeptide(L)'
;MQRVADNGDLTIDLGRLQTVLKADDKFKDKKFAPGDRIKLYVVDVINREKGGPVVRVSRKSQELVKKLFEEEVTEIKDGVVEIMGIAREAGSRTKMAVRANVANVDPVGACVGINGARVKAIVNELGNEQIDIIEWDSNSAQLIVNALSPAKVVSAVADDEEKKAKIVVSEQQLSLAIGKQGQ
;
A
#
# COMPACT_ATOMS: atom_id res chain seq x y z
N MET A 1 -4.05 -3.55 -21.45
CA MET A 1 -4.06 -2.13 -21.89
C MET A 1 -4.10 -2.04 -23.40
N GLN A 2 -4.89 -1.13 -23.98
CA GLN A 2 -5.05 -1.03 -25.45
C GLN A 2 -4.29 0.16 -26.06
N ARG A 3 -4.34 1.33 -25.44
CA ARG A 3 -3.80 2.57 -26.01
C ARG A 3 -3.32 3.54 -24.95
N VAL A 4 -2.29 4.29 -25.28
CA VAL A 4 -1.84 5.49 -24.53
C VAL A 4 -2.29 6.71 -25.30
N ALA A 5 -3.03 7.62 -24.67
CA ALA A 5 -3.43 8.90 -25.27
C ALA A 5 -2.32 9.95 -25.11
N ASP A 6 -2.34 11.00 -25.91
CA ASP A 6 -1.33 12.07 -25.89
C ASP A 6 -1.22 12.80 -24.54
N ASN A 7 -2.35 12.89 -23.81
CA ASN A 7 -2.40 13.43 -22.46
C ASN A 7 -1.90 12.44 -21.38
N GLY A 8 -1.46 11.25 -21.79
CA GLY A 8 -0.96 10.20 -20.91
C GLY A 8 -2.02 9.30 -20.27
N ASP A 9 -3.31 9.50 -20.55
CA ASP A 9 -4.37 8.57 -20.11
C ASP A 9 -4.22 7.21 -20.80
N LEU A 10 -4.57 6.14 -20.08
CA LEU A 10 -4.51 4.77 -20.61
C LEU A 10 -5.90 4.22 -20.86
N THR A 11 -6.18 3.76 -22.08
CA THR A 11 -7.38 2.97 -22.36
C THR A 11 -7.15 1.53 -21.95
N ILE A 12 -7.99 1.05 -21.03
CA ILE A 12 -7.93 -0.28 -20.43
C ILE A 12 -9.11 -1.10 -20.91
N ASP A 13 -8.81 -2.29 -21.38
CA ASP A 13 -9.81 -3.31 -21.72
C ASP A 13 -10.06 -4.20 -20.47
N LEU A 14 -11.31 -4.22 -20.02
CA LEU A 14 -11.77 -5.05 -18.92
C LEU A 14 -12.50 -6.32 -19.42
N GLY A 15 -12.38 -6.63 -20.70
CA GLY A 15 -13.01 -7.76 -21.37
C GLY A 15 -14.37 -7.42 -21.99
N ARG A 16 -15.37 -7.05 -21.19
CA ARG A 16 -16.72 -6.70 -21.69
C ARG A 16 -16.92 -5.20 -21.92
N LEU A 17 -16.08 -4.38 -21.35
CA LEU A 17 -16.13 -2.92 -21.47
C LEU A 17 -14.73 -2.33 -21.40
N GLN A 18 -14.61 -1.09 -21.81
CA GLN A 18 -13.38 -0.31 -21.73
C GLN A 18 -13.53 0.78 -20.68
N THR A 19 -12.43 1.11 -20.03
CA THR A 19 -12.32 2.24 -19.11
C THR A 19 -11.06 3.04 -19.38
N VAL A 20 -10.93 4.19 -18.76
CA VAL A 20 -9.77 5.06 -18.85
C VAL A 20 -9.12 5.18 -17.46
N LEU A 21 -7.85 4.78 -17.37
CA LEU A 21 -7.01 5.11 -16.24
C LEU A 21 -6.38 6.47 -16.51
N LYS A 22 -6.72 7.46 -15.68
CA LYS A 22 -6.23 8.81 -15.81
C LYS A 22 -4.71 8.89 -15.59
N ALA A 23 -4.06 9.82 -16.29
CA ALA A 23 -2.62 10.05 -16.15
C ALA A 23 -2.22 10.31 -14.70
N ASP A 24 -3.06 11.02 -13.93
CA ASP A 24 -2.84 11.32 -12.52
C ASP A 24 -3.05 10.12 -11.60
N ASP A 25 -3.78 9.08 -12.03
CA ASP A 25 -4.04 7.85 -11.27
C ASP A 25 -3.03 6.73 -11.55
N LYS A 26 -2.06 6.97 -12.42
CA LYS A 26 -0.93 6.07 -12.66
C LYS A 26 0.36 6.61 -12.02
N PHE A 27 1.34 5.72 -11.83
CA PHE A 27 2.66 6.14 -11.37
C PHE A 27 3.47 6.75 -12.52
N LYS A 28 4.18 7.84 -12.25
CA LYS A 28 4.98 8.55 -13.26
C LYS A 28 6.10 7.69 -13.85
N ASP A 29 6.64 6.77 -13.07
CA ASP A 29 7.86 6.03 -13.42
C ASP A 29 7.61 4.71 -14.17
N LYS A 30 6.37 4.19 -14.16
CA LYS A 30 6.02 2.97 -14.89
C LYS A 30 5.49 3.32 -16.28
N LYS A 31 6.31 3.04 -17.31
CA LYS A 31 5.87 3.12 -18.70
C LYS A 31 5.06 1.88 -19.04
N PHE A 32 3.89 2.07 -19.60
CA PHE A 32 3.03 1.00 -20.09
C PHE A 32 3.00 1.02 -21.61
N ALA A 33 3.04 -0.16 -22.23
CA ALA A 33 2.92 -0.36 -23.67
C ALA A 33 1.60 -1.06 -24.02
N PRO A 34 1.07 -0.88 -25.25
CA PRO A 34 -0.05 -1.67 -25.72
C PRO A 34 0.22 -3.17 -25.58
N GLY A 35 -0.75 -3.92 -25.06
CA GLY A 35 -0.61 -5.35 -24.74
C GLY A 35 -0.28 -5.65 -23.28
N ASP A 36 0.24 -4.69 -22.52
CA ASP A 36 0.56 -4.91 -21.10
C ASP A 36 -0.69 -5.24 -20.28
N ARG A 37 -0.53 -6.16 -19.33
CA ARG A 37 -1.52 -6.44 -18.29
C ARG A 37 -1.23 -5.55 -17.09
N ILE A 38 -2.28 -4.91 -16.58
CA ILE A 38 -2.18 -3.95 -15.47
C ILE A 38 -3.21 -4.33 -14.42
N LYS A 39 -2.78 -4.50 -13.18
CA LYS A 39 -3.71 -4.65 -12.04
C LYS A 39 -4.23 -3.28 -11.62
N LEU A 40 -5.53 -3.17 -11.48
CA LEU A 40 -6.25 -1.94 -11.15
C LEU A 40 -7.25 -2.21 -10.04
N TYR A 41 -7.46 -1.21 -9.20
CA TYR A 41 -8.58 -1.22 -8.26
C TYR A 41 -9.79 -0.53 -8.91
N VAL A 42 -10.94 -1.20 -8.88
CA VAL A 42 -12.22 -0.60 -9.28
C VAL A 42 -12.73 0.24 -8.13
N VAL A 43 -12.68 1.55 -8.29
CA VAL A 43 -13.11 2.50 -7.27
C VAL A 43 -14.62 2.58 -7.20
N ASP A 44 -15.26 2.58 -8.38
CA ASP A 44 -16.71 2.80 -8.49
C ASP A 44 -17.24 2.32 -9.85
N VAL A 45 -18.52 1.97 -9.89
CA VAL A 45 -19.26 1.63 -11.12
C VAL A 45 -20.50 2.51 -11.18
N ILE A 46 -20.51 3.47 -12.09
CA ILE A 46 -21.59 4.45 -12.25
C ILE A 46 -22.46 4.03 -13.43
N ASN A 47 -23.73 3.72 -13.16
CA ASN A 47 -24.72 3.48 -14.21
C ASN A 47 -25.24 4.82 -14.75
N ARG A 48 -25.01 5.07 -16.05
CA ARG A 48 -25.54 6.24 -16.72
C ARG A 48 -26.85 5.89 -17.42
N GLU A 49 -27.79 6.79 -17.41
CA GLU A 49 -29.08 6.62 -18.15
C GLU A 49 -28.87 6.46 -19.65
N LYS A 50 -27.84 7.09 -20.19
CA LYS A 50 -27.42 6.96 -21.60
C LYS A 50 -25.92 6.62 -21.66
N GLY A 51 -25.56 5.62 -22.48
CA GLY A 51 -24.15 5.29 -22.74
C GLY A 51 -23.59 4.08 -21.96
N GLY A 52 -24.41 3.45 -21.08
CA GLY A 52 -24.00 2.27 -20.31
C GLY A 52 -23.12 2.56 -19.08
N PRO A 53 -22.69 1.53 -18.36
CA PRO A 53 -21.93 1.69 -17.12
C PRO A 53 -20.52 2.25 -17.37
N VAL A 54 -20.10 3.16 -16.49
CA VAL A 54 -18.75 3.70 -16.46
C VAL A 54 -18.03 3.15 -15.23
N VAL A 55 -16.93 2.44 -15.44
CA VAL A 55 -16.09 1.91 -14.38
C VAL A 55 -14.95 2.89 -14.11
N ARG A 56 -14.85 3.36 -12.87
CA ARG A 56 -13.72 4.17 -12.40
C ARG A 56 -12.66 3.26 -11.82
N VAL A 57 -11.43 3.43 -12.25
CA VAL A 57 -10.28 2.64 -11.83
C VAL A 57 -9.17 3.53 -11.31
N SER A 58 -8.38 3.02 -10.37
CA SER A 58 -7.22 3.73 -9.82
C SER A 58 -6.08 2.77 -9.50
N ARG A 59 -4.85 3.28 -9.62
CA ARG A 59 -3.65 2.63 -9.08
C ARG A 59 -3.14 3.31 -7.80
N LYS A 60 -3.67 4.49 -7.46
CA LYS A 60 -3.29 5.24 -6.26
C LYS A 60 -4.07 4.82 -5.02
N SER A 61 -5.17 4.10 -5.17
CA SER A 61 -5.98 3.65 -4.03
C SER A 61 -5.18 2.74 -3.09
N GLN A 62 -5.32 2.95 -1.77
CA GLN A 62 -4.79 2.06 -0.74
C GLN A 62 -5.38 0.65 -0.87
N GLU A 63 -6.63 0.55 -1.32
CA GLU A 63 -7.33 -0.71 -1.52
C GLU A 63 -6.66 -1.59 -2.58
N LEU A 64 -5.93 -0.99 -3.55
CA LEU A 64 -5.14 -1.78 -4.49
C LEU A 64 -4.05 -2.57 -3.75
N VAL A 65 -3.32 -1.92 -2.84
CA VAL A 65 -2.27 -2.59 -2.04
C VAL A 65 -2.87 -3.70 -1.21
N LYS A 66 -3.98 -3.43 -0.53
CA LYS A 66 -4.70 -4.42 0.28
C LYS A 66 -5.10 -5.64 -0.53
N LYS A 67 -5.68 -5.43 -1.72
CA LYS A 67 -6.07 -6.53 -2.62
C LYS A 67 -4.88 -7.31 -3.18
N LEU A 68 -3.76 -6.66 -3.43
CA LEU A 68 -2.54 -7.35 -3.84
C LEU A 68 -2.00 -8.25 -2.73
N PHE A 69 -2.05 -7.80 -1.47
CA PHE A 69 -1.68 -8.63 -0.33
C PHE A 69 -2.67 -9.77 -0.11
N GLU A 70 -3.98 -9.55 -0.23
CA GLU A 70 -5.00 -10.62 -0.16
C GLU A 70 -4.80 -11.70 -1.24
N GLU A 71 -4.31 -11.32 -2.42
CA GLU A 71 -4.02 -12.25 -3.52
C GLU A 71 -2.74 -13.06 -3.28
N GLU A 72 -1.69 -12.41 -2.77
CA GLU A 72 -0.35 -12.99 -2.63
C GLU A 72 -0.14 -13.74 -1.30
N VAL A 73 -0.86 -13.33 -0.24
CA VAL A 73 -0.69 -13.84 1.14
C VAL A 73 -1.91 -14.62 1.57
N THR A 74 -1.79 -15.94 1.57
CA THR A 74 -2.89 -16.85 1.93
C THR A 74 -3.40 -16.60 3.34
N GLU A 75 -2.49 -16.28 4.28
CA GLU A 75 -2.81 -16.00 5.68
C GLU A 75 -3.72 -14.76 5.83
N ILE A 76 -3.62 -13.77 4.93
CA ILE A 76 -4.54 -12.63 4.88
C ILE A 76 -5.87 -13.05 4.28
N LYS A 77 -5.86 -13.81 3.19
CA LYS A 77 -7.06 -14.30 2.54
C LYS A 77 -7.91 -15.16 3.46
N ASP A 78 -7.27 -15.98 4.29
CA ASP A 78 -7.91 -16.90 5.23
C ASP A 78 -8.27 -16.22 6.57
N GLY A 79 -7.96 -14.93 6.74
CA GLY A 79 -8.24 -14.19 7.97
C GLY A 79 -7.35 -14.51 9.16
N VAL A 80 -6.28 -15.28 8.96
CA VAL A 80 -5.27 -15.59 10.00
C VAL A 80 -4.44 -14.35 10.31
N VAL A 81 -4.13 -13.55 9.29
CA VAL A 81 -3.48 -12.24 9.41
C VAL A 81 -4.44 -11.16 8.90
N GLU A 82 -4.51 -10.06 9.60
CA GLU A 82 -5.38 -8.92 9.29
C GLU A 82 -4.56 -7.65 9.04
N ILE A 83 -4.92 -6.90 8.00
CA ILE A 83 -4.37 -5.57 7.72
C ILE A 83 -5.16 -4.56 8.55
N MET A 84 -4.51 -3.98 9.56
CA MET A 84 -5.12 -3.03 10.50
C MET A 84 -5.11 -1.60 9.98
N GLY A 85 -4.12 -1.25 9.15
CA GLY A 85 -4.01 0.08 8.57
C GLY A 85 -2.97 0.16 7.46
N ILE A 86 -3.19 1.09 6.55
CA ILE A 86 -2.26 1.41 5.46
C ILE A 86 -2.11 2.92 5.37
N ALA A 87 -0.87 3.39 5.40
CA ALA A 87 -0.50 4.76 5.04
C ALA A 87 0.31 4.69 3.75
N ARG A 88 -0.14 5.38 2.68
CA ARG A 88 0.44 5.24 1.35
C ARG A 88 0.69 6.57 0.67
N GLU A 89 1.91 6.76 0.21
CA GLU A 89 2.27 7.71 -0.83
C GLU A 89 2.50 6.95 -2.12
N ALA A 90 1.47 6.93 -2.97
CA ALA A 90 1.42 6.08 -4.15
C ALA A 90 2.58 6.36 -5.11
N GLY A 91 3.31 5.31 -5.50
CA GLY A 91 4.52 5.38 -6.34
C GLY A 91 5.79 5.70 -5.58
N SER A 92 5.73 5.97 -4.28
CA SER A 92 6.88 6.25 -3.43
C SER A 92 7.02 5.19 -2.33
N ARG A 93 6.15 5.22 -1.33
CA ARG A 93 6.25 4.35 -0.16
C ARG A 93 4.88 4.02 0.43
N THR A 94 4.74 2.79 0.89
CA THR A 94 3.59 2.33 1.67
C THR A 94 4.08 1.78 3.01
N LYS A 95 3.39 2.12 4.09
CA LYS A 95 3.56 1.49 5.39
C LYS A 95 2.26 0.80 5.77
N MET A 96 2.34 -0.48 6.12
CA MET A 96 1.20 -1.33 6.40
C MET A 96 1.36 -1.99 7.77
N ALA A 97 0.37 -1.81 8.64
CA ALA A 97 0.30 -2.44 9.95
C ALA A 97 -0.55 -3.72 9.87
N VAL A 98 -0.02 -4.83 10.35
CA VAL A 98 -0.67 -6.14 10.33
C VAL A 98 -0.74 -6.76 11.72
N ARG A 99 -1.76 -7.58 11.97
CA ARG A 99 -1.97 -8.31 13.22
C ARG A 99 -2.28 -9.77 12.91
N ALA A 100 -1.77 -10.68 13.73
CA ALA A 100 -2.20 -12.06 13.73
C ALA A 100 -3.49 -12.22 14.57
N ASN A 101 -4.49 -12.89 14.02
CA ASN A 101 -5.72 -13.27 14.72
C ASN A 101 -5.60 -14.67 15.37
N VAL A 102 -4.51 -15.37 15.09
CA VAL A 102 -4.21 -16.72 15.60
C VAL A 102 -2.88 -16.70 16.36
N ALA A 103 -2.83 -17.37 17.51
CA ALA A 103 -1.61 -17.45 18.31
C ALA A 103 -0.46 -18.13 17.55
N ASN A 104 0.77 -17.74 17.86
CA ASN A 104 2.01 -18.28 17.28
C ASN A 104 2.16 -18.08 15.75
N VAL A 105 1.46 -17.13 15.16
CA VAL A 105 1.65 -16.71 13.78
C VAL A 105 2.41 -15.38 13.79
N ASP A 106 3.51 -15.31 13.02
CA ASP A 106 4.22 -14.06 12.74
C ASP A 106 3.52 -13.34 11.57
N PRO A 107 2.77 -12.24 11.83
CA PRO A 107 2.02 -11.56 10.79
C PRO A 107 2.91 -10.84 9.79
N VAL A 108 4.06 -10.33 10.23
CA VAL A 108 5.02 -9.63 9.37
C VAL A 108 5.73 -10.62 8.48
N GLY A 109 6.24 -11.72 9.05
CA GLY A 109 6.90 -12.79 8.31
C GLY A 109 6.00 -13.42 7.25
N ALA A 110 4.71 -13.63 7.55
CA ALA A 110 3.72 -14.13 6.59
C ALA A 110 3.58 -13.20 5.38
N CYS A 111 3.52 -11.90 5.59
CA CYS A 111 3.39 -10.90 4.52
C CYS A 111 4.70 -10.72 3.72
N VAL A 112 5.85 -10.79 4.38
CA VAL A 112 7.16 -10.66 3.73
C VAL A 112 7.46 -11.90 2.86
N GLY A 113 7.18 -13.09 3.41
CA GLY A 113 7.46 -14.36 2.76
C GLY A 113 8.96 -14.74 2.78
N ILE A 114 9.26 -15.94 2.32
CA ILE A 114 10.63 -16.47 2.30
C ILE A 114 11.51 -15.57 1.43
N ASN A 115 12.61 -15.08 2.00
CA ASN A 115 13.56 -14.17 1.34
C ASN A 115 12.89 -12.89 0.75
N GLY A 116 11.74 -12.51 1.29
CA GLY A 116 10.98 -11.36 0.81
C GLY A 116 10.23 -11.58 -0.51
N ALA A 117 10.00 -12.82 -0.91
CA ALA A 117 9.43 -13.14 -2.22
C ALA A 117 8.04 -12.51 -2.42
N ARG A 118 7.16 -12.62 -1.41
CA ARG A 118 5.78 -12.11 -1.47
C ARG A 118 5.76 -10.58 -1.58
N VAL A 119 6.44 -9.88 -0.67
CA VAL A 119 6.47 -8.41 -0.70
C VAL A 119 7.15 -7.87 -1.96
N LYS A 120 8.21 -8.53 -2.46
CA LYS A 120 8.88 -8.15 -3.70
C LYS A 120 7.98 -8.27 -4.92
N ALA A 121 7.12 -9.31 -4.98
CA ALA A 121 6.16 -9.46 -6.07
C ALA A 121 5.20 -8.26 -6.13
N ILE A 122 4.70 -7.81 -4.96
CA ILE A 122 3.82 -6.65 -4.86
C ILE A 122 4.55 -5.34 -5.18
N VAL A 123 5.77 -5.16 -4.65
CA VAL A 123 6.63 -4.00 -4.97
C VAL A 123 6.84 -3.87 -6.48
N ASN A 124 7.15 -4.98 -7.17
CA ASN A 124 7.34 -5.00 -8.62
C ASN A 124 6.04 -4.65 -9.37
N GLU A 125 4.88 -5.18 -8.92
CA GLU A 125 3.60 -4.82 -9.52
C GLU A 125 3.31 -3.32 -9.36
N LEU A 126 3.64 -2.74 -8.22
CA LEU A 126 3.43 -1.32 -7.92
C LEU A 126 4.50 -0.38 -8.52
N GLY A 127 5.41 -0.89 -9.36
CA GLY A 127 6.42 -0.07 -10.02
C GLY A 127 7.55 0.37 -9.10
N ASN A 128 8.01 -0.54 -8.23
CA ASN A 128 9.06 -0.35 -7.23
C ASN A 128 8.68 0.59 -6.07
N GLU A 129 7.39 0.77 -5.80
CA GLU A 129 6.92 1.42 -4.58
C GLU A 129 7.41 0.63 -3.36
N GLN A 130 8.13 1.29 -2.46
CA GLN A 130 8.65 0.63 -1.26
C GLN A 130 7.53 0.28 -0.28
N ILE A 131 7.58 -0.92 0.30
CA ILE A 131 6.58 -1.39 1.24
C ILE A 131 7.26 -1.78 2.55
N ASP A 132 6.89 -1.09 3.63
CA ASP A 132 7.26 -1.45 5.00
C ASP A 132 6.07 -2.12 5.68
N ILE A 133 6.30 -3.30 6.23
CA ILE A 133 5.30 -4.05 6.97
C ILE A 133 5.69 -4.02 8.43
N ILE A 134 4.77 -3.60 9.28
CA ILE A 134 4.98 -3.48 10.73
C ILE A 134 3.92 -4.27 11.48
N GLU A 135 4.26 -4.72 12.68
CA GLU A 135 3.29 -5.31 13.58
C GLU A 135 2.40 -4.23 14.18
N TRP A 136 1.08 -4.44 14.12
CA TRP A 136 0.11 -3.57 14.76
C TRP A 136 0.09 -3.78 16.26
N ASP A 137 -0.05 -2.71 17.02
CA ASP A 137 -0.22 -2.73 18.46
C ASP A 137 -1.39 -1.82 18.86
N SER A 138 -2.16 -2.24 19.86
CA SER A 138 -3.25 -1.43 20.43
C SER A 138 -2.73 -0.24 21.25
N ASN A 139 -1.50 -0.29 21.72
CA ASN A 139 -0.82 0.81 22.36
C ASN A 139 -0.22 1.74 21.30
N SER A 140 -0.74 2.95 21.19
CA SER A 140 -0.32 3.94 20.19
C SER A 140 1.17 4.25 20.25
N ALA A 141 1.77 4.32 21.43
CA ALA A 141 3.19 4.56 21.58
C ALA A 141 4.02 3.40 20.98
N GLN A 142 3.61 2.14 21.24
CA GLN A 142 4.26 0.97 20.67
C GLN A 142 4.08 0.89 19.15
N LEU A 143 2.87 1.16 18.65
CA LEU A 143 2.60 1.20 17.21
C LEU A 143 3.49 2.23 16.50
N ILE A 144 3.68 3.41 17.12
CA ILE A 144 4.58 4.45 16.58
C ILE A 144 6.04 3.96 16.58
N VAL A 145 6.48 3.28 17.64
CA VAL A 145 7.83 2.68 17.70
C VAL A 145 8.01 1.68 16.56
N ASN A 146 7.04 0.78 16.35
CA ASN A 146 7.08 -0.18 15.26
C ASN A 146 7.12 0.52 13.89
N ALA A 147 6.35 1.61 13.74
CA ALA A 147 6.30 2.40 12.51
C ALA A 147 7.60 3.14 12.21
N LEU A 148 8.39 3.49 13.22
CA LEU A 148 9.69 4.15 13.05
C LEU A 148 10.83 3.18 12.71
N SER A 149 10.58 1.86 12.74
CA SER A 149 11.57 0.89 12.29
C SER A 149 12.09 1.25 10.88
N PRO A 150 13.41 1.16 10.63
CA PRO A 150 14.48 0.57 11.45
C PRO A 150 15.14 1.52 12.48
N ALA A 151 14.63 2.75 12.69
CA ALA A 151 15.17 3.66 13.69
C ALA A 151 14.99 3.08 15.10
N LYS A 152 16.05 3.15 15.91
CA LYS A 152 16.02 2.69 17.29
C LYS A 152 15.50 3.80 18.19
N VAL A 153 14.32 3.58 18.76
CA VAL A 153 13.67 4.51 19.69
C VAL A 153 14.12 4.22 21.12
N VAL A 154 14.47 5.27 21.87
CA VAL A 154 14.82 5.19 23.29
C VAL A 154 13.56 5.20 24.16
N SER A 155 12.64 6.10 23.87
CA SER A 155 11.33 6.16 24.52
C SER A 155 10.29 6.81 23.63
N ALA A 156 9.03 6.40 23.83
CA ALA A 156 7.88 6.96 23.13
C ALA A 156 6.73 7.15 24.12
N VAL A 157 6.07 8.29 24.03
CA VAL A 157 4.85 8.61 24.78
C VAL A 157 3.85 9.15 23.77
N ALA A 158 2.65 8.57 23.75
CA ALA A 158 1.55 9.00 22.90
C ALA A 158 0.40 9.54 23.76
N ASP A 159 -0.22 10.60 23.27
CA ASP A 159 -1.46 11.16 23.78
C ASP A 159 -2.53 11.00 22.70
N ASP A 160 -3.44 10.06 22.94
CA ASP A 160 -4.46 9.70 21.96
C ASP A 160 -5.58 10.75 21.86
N GLU A 161 -5.80 11.55 22.92
CA GLU A 161 -6.80 12.60 22.94
C GLU A 161 -6.32 13.81 22.13
N GLU A 162 -5.08 14.26 22.38
CA GLU A 162 -4.47 15.36 21.65
C GLU A 162 -3.90 14.95 20.29
N LYS A 163 -3.86 13.64 19.96
CA LYS A 163 -3.23 13.07 18.77
C LYS A 163 -1.78 13.51 18.59
N LYS A 164 -1.05 13.52 19.68
CA LYS A 164 0.37 13.90 19.75
C LYS A 164 1.22 12.75 20.27
N ALA A 165 2.46 12.70 19.81
CA ALA A 165 3.44 11.78 20.36
C ALA A 165 4.79 12.46 20.53
N LYS A 166 5.48 12.11 21.62
CA LYS A 166 6.85 12.50 21.88
C LYS A 166 7.75 11.30 21.79
N ILE A 167 8.68 11.32 20.84
CA ILE A 167 9.61 10.25 20.56
C ILE A 167 11.03 10.73 20.89
N VAL A 168 11.77 9.91 21.62
CA VAL A 168 13.17 10.17 21.94
C VAL A 168 14.02 9.13 21.22
N VAL A 169 14.98 9.59 20.45
CA VAL A 169 15.97 8.77 19.75
C VAL A 169 17.38 9.31 20.05
N SER A 170 18.41 8.49 19.85
CA SER A 170 19.78 9.00 19.90
C SER A 170 20.03 9.95 18.71
N GLU A 171 20.99 10.86 18.85
CA GLU A 171 21.38 11.80 17.79
C GLU A 171 21.70 11.09 16.47
N GLN A 172 22.37 9.94 16.53
CA GLN A 172 22.70 9.10 15.37
C GLN A 172 21.47 8.53 14.65
N GLN A 173 20.35 8.37 15.35
CA GLN A 173 19.09 7.84 14.80
C GLN A 173 18.12 8.94 14.35
N LEU A 174 18.39 10.20 14.69
CA LEU A 174 17.45 11.31 14.48
C LEU A 174 17.08 11.47 12.99
N SER A 175 18.06 11.48 12.10
CA SER A 175 17.84 11.61 10.66
C SER A 175 17.02 10.44 10.10
N LEU A 176 17.26 9.22 10.61
CA LEU A 176 16.53 8.03 10.20
C LEU A 176 15.08 8.06 10.71
N ALA A 177 14.87 8.50 11.96
CA ALA A 177 13.56 8.63 12.56
C ALA A 177 12.69 9.71 11.88
N ILE A 178 13.28 10.83 11.47
CA ILE A 178 12.59 11.90 10.75
C ILE A 178 12.24 11.45 9.33
N GLY A 179 13.12 10.67 8.69
CA GLY A 179 12.94 10.23 7.31
C GLY A 179 13.13 11.35 6.28
N LYS A 180 12.95 10.99 5.01
CA LYS A 180 13.04 11.96 3.91
C LYS A 180 11.83 12.89 3.94
N GLN A 181 12.08 14.22 4.11
CA GLN A 181 11.03 15.25 4.19
C GLN A 181 10.05 15.05 5.35
N GLY A 182 10.46 14.38 6.42
CA GLY A 182 9.62 14.13 7.59
C GLY A 182 8.59 13.00 7.43
N GLN A 183 8.88 12.10 6.51
CA GLN A 183 8.02 10.91 6.25
C GLN A 183 8.39 9.74 7.17
#